data_34f1a79aee943fd131e49f551a43cf3f
#
_entry.id   34f1a79aee943fd131e49f551a43cf3f
#
_cell.length_a   1.000
_cell.length_b   1.000
_cell.length_c   1.000
_cell.angle_alpha   90.00
_cell.angle_beta   90.00
_cell.angle_gamma   90.00
#
_symmetry.space_group_name_H-M   'P 1'
#
loop_
_entity.id
_entity.type
_entity.pdbx_description
1 polymer ?
#
loop_
_entity_poly.entity_id
_entity_poly.type
_entity_poly.pdbx_seq_one_letter_code
_entity_poly.pdbx_strand_id
1 'polypeptide(L)'
;MKFYKLLTIITITILFSCKKTNEKPRIGITGIAIESSTFSPAITTEKEFDIKYSSEIFGRYPFFDQNYIDNADWFPTMTARALPGGVVSKEAYEAMVLQIIELTKQTLPLDGLFLDIHGAMNVIGMDDPEGDFIERIRAVIGNKTIISTSMDSHGNVSETLAKYSDIITCYRKAPHTDALESKQRALDNLIDRLKSGKGKPKYKAWIPVPILLPGEQTSTRVEPGKSL
;
A
#
# COMPACT_ATOMS: atom_id res chain seq x y z
N MET A 1 -21.46 -63.48 -41.65
CA MET A 1 -20.24 -63.02 -40.93
C MET A 1 -20.34 -61.53 -40.72
N LYS A 2 -20.64 -61.08 -39.47
CA LYS A 2 -20.76 -59.65 -39.14
C LYS A 2 -19.43 -59.25 -38.44
N PHE A 3 -18.67 -58.33 -39.08
CA PHE A 3 -17.47 -57.72 -38.49
C PHE A 3 -17.90 -56.59 -37.54
N TYR A 4 -17.67 -56.76 -36.25
CA TYR A 4 -17.77 -55.67 -35.27
C TYR A 4 -16.46 -54.90 -35.26
N LYS A 5 -16.50 -53.65 -35.72
CA LYS A 5 -15.38 -52.70 -35.55
C LYS A 5 -15.43 -52.20 -34.11
N LEU A 6 -14.44 -52.61 -33.30
CA LEU A 6 -14.21 -52.13 -31.96
C LEU A 6 -13.57 -50.75 -32.07
N LEU A 7 -14.34 -49.70 -31.79
CA LEU A 7 -13.85 -48.32 -31.74
C LEU A 7 -13.28 -48.03 -30.36
N THR A 8 -11.95 -48.08 -30.24
CA THR A 8 -11.26 -47.73 -29.00
C THR A 8 -11.17 -46.22 -28.89
N ILE A 9 -11.99 -45.60 -28.05
CA ILE A 9 -11.91 -44.19 -27.71
C ILE A 9 -10.78 -44.03 -26.68
N ILE A 10 -9.65 -43.49 -27.13
CA ILE A 10 -8.56 -43.05 -26.25
C ILE A 10 -8.95 -41.69 -25.68
N THR A 11 -9.42 -41.69 -24.44
CA THR A 11 -9.66 -40.45 -23.70
C THR A 11 -8.32 -39.93 -23.20
N ILE A 12 -7.76 -38.92 -23.87
CA ILE A 12 -6.57 -38.20 -23.40
C ILE A 12 -7.03 -37.28 -22.26
N THR A 13 -6.86 -37.71 -21.04
CA THR A 13 -7.03 -36.87 -19.86
C THR A 13 -5.82 -35.95 -19.77
N ILE A 14 -5.94 -34.74 -20.26
CA ILE A 14 -4.94 -33.68 -20.04
C ILE A 14 -5.05 -33.31 -18.56
N LEU A 15 -4.21 -33.91 -17.73
CA LEU A 15 -3.98 -33.45 -16.37
C LEU A 15 -3.27 -32.10 -16.46
N PHE A 16 -4.05 -31.03 -16.40
CA PHE A 16 -3.52 -29.72 -16.04
C PHE A 16 -3.01 -29.82 -14.60
N SER A 17 -1.81 -30.36 -14.43
CA SER A 17 -1.06 -30.20 -13.21
C SER A 17 -0.76 -28.71 -13.08
N CYS A 18 -1.57 -28.01 -12.31
CA CYS A 18 -1.24 -26.68 -11.83
C CYS A 18 0.01 -26.82 -10.95
N LYS A 19 1.18 -26.86 -11.58
CA LYS A 19 2.47 -26.75 -10.89
C LYS A 19 2.39 -25.40 -10.19
N LYS A 20 2.18 -25.41 -8.87
CA LYS A 20 2.46 -24.27 -8.02
C LYS A 20 3.93 -23.96 -8.28
N THR A 21 4.21 -23.04 -9.20
CA THR A 21 5.55 -22.53 -9.41
C THR A 21 5.95 -21.92 -8.08
N ASN A 22 7.10 -22.35 -7.56
CA ASN A 22 7.68 -21.86 -6.31
C ASN A 22 8.29 -20.46 -6.55
N GLU A 23 7.66 -19.67 -7.41
CA GLU A 23 8.10 -18.33 -7.75
C GLU A 23 7.77 -17.41 -6.60
N LYS A 24 8.75 -16.58 -6.24
CA LYS A 24 8.56 -15.55 -5.23
C LYS A 24 7.52 -14.53 -5.74
N PRO A 25 6.63 -14.02 -4.87
CA PRO A 25 5.70 -12.98 -5.30
C PRO A 25 6.46 -11.70 -5.67
N ARG A 26 6.01 -11.03 -6.71
CA ARG A 26 6.55 -9.76 -7.20
C ARG A 26 5.89 -8.61 -6.46
N ILE A 27 6.63 -7.92 -5.59
CA ILE A 27 6.10 -6.87 -4.72
C ILE A 27 6.76 -5.53 -5.01
N GLY A 28 5.95 -4.54 -5.39
CA GLY A 28 6.37 -3.15 -5.52
C GLY A 28 6.36 -2.40 -4.18
N ILE A 29 7.19 -1.37 -4.06
CA ILE A 29 7.15 -0.40 -2.97
C ILE A 29 7.18 0.99 -3.56
N THR A 30 6.20 1.84 -3.22
CA THR A 30 6.14 3.25 -3.61
C THR A 30 5.32 4.05 -2.60
N GLY A 31 5.39 5.38 -2.67
CA GLY A 31 4.51 6.21 -1.84
C GLY A 31 4.93 7.65 -1.70
N ILE A 32 3.98 8.47 -1.24
CA ILE A 32 4.18 9.86 -0.84
C ILE A 32 3.61 10.00 0.56
N ALA A 33 4.42 10.46 1.52
CA ALA A 33 4.03 10.53 2.91
C ALA A 33 4.38 11.90 3.53
N ILE A 34 3.36 12.61 3.96
CA ILE A 34 3.46 13.85 4.74
C ILE A 34 2.20 14.00 5.60
N GLU A 35 2.37 14.55 6.79
CA GLU A 35 1.29 15.10 7.61
C GLU A 35 1.18 16.60 7.31
N SER A 36 0.13 17.00 6.63
CA SER A 36 -0.09 18.39 6.27
C SER A 36 -1.05 19.09 7.22
N SER A 37 -0.74 20.31 7.61
CA SER A 37 -1.62 21.17 8.39
C SER A 37 -2.16 22.31 7.52
N THR A 38 -3.49 22.42 7.43
CA THR A 38 -4.17 23.53 6.77
C THR A 38 -4.12 24.82 7.58
N PHE A 39 -3.71 24.75 8.85
CA PHE A 39 -3.49 25.93 9.72
C PHE A 39 -2.10 26.54 9.53
N SER A 40 -1.17 25.83 8.88
CA SER A 40 0.14 26.38 8.55
C SER A 40 0.05 27.31 7.33
N PRO A 41 0.63 28.51 7.37
CA PRO A 41 0.73 29.38 6.20
C PRO A 41 1.79 28.91 5.18
N ALA A 42 2.60 27.93 5.54
CA ALA A 42 3.64 27.39 4.67
C ALA A 42 3.03 26.54 3.55
N ILE A 43 3.71 26.50 2.42
CA ILE A 43 3.42 25.59 1.31
C ILE A 43 4.59 24.63 1.19
N THR A 44 4.30 23.35 1.17
CA THR A 44 5.29 22.30 0.97
C THR A 44 5.48 22.03 -0.52
N THR A 45 6.70 22.21 -1.00
CA THR A 45 7.09 21.93 -2.40
C THR A 45 7.88 20.62 -2.47
N GLU A 46 8.30 20.23 -3.66
CA GLU A 46 9.11 19.01 -3.85
C GLU A 46 10.44 19.04 -3.05
N LYS A 47 10.99 20.22 -2.82
CA LYS A 47 12.28 20.41 -2.12
C LYS A 47 12.25 19.97 -0.65
N GLU A 48 11.08 20.00 -0.02
CA GLU A 48 10.90 19.58 1.37
C GLU A 48 10.80 18.06 1.50
N PHE A 49 10.67 17.32 0.38
CA PHE A 49 10.61 15.86 0.40
C PHE A 49 11.98 15.22 0.31
N ASP A 50 12.28 14.32 1.25
CA ASP A 50 13.35 13.35 1.10
C ASP A 50 12.86 12.25 0.13
N ILE A 51 13.36 12.30 -1.10
CA ILE A 51 13.00 11.37 -2.15
C ILE A 51 14.05 10.28 -2.25
N LYS A 52 13.61 9.01 -2.25
CA LYS A 52 14.46 7.85 -2.44
C LYS A 52 13.96 6.97 -3.58
N TYR A 53 14.90 6.34 -4.27
CA TYR A 53 14.62 5.51 -5.43
C TYR A 53 15.19 4.10 -5.25
N SER A 54 14.58 3.14 -5.90
CA SER A 54 15.09 1.78 -6.01
C SER A 54 15.52 1.19 -4.65
N SER A 55 16.67 0.57 -4.55
CA SER A 55 17.15 -0.10 -3.33
C SER A 55 17.41 0.83 -2.14
N GLU A 56 17.58 2.13 -2.35
CA GLU A 56 17.72 3.11 -1.24
C GLU A 56 16.47 3.16 -0.36
N ILE A 57 15.31 2.79 -0.92
CA ILE A 57 14.03 2.74 -0.20
C ILE A 57 14.07 1.78 0.97
N PHE A 58 14.80 0.67 0.87
CA PHE A 58 14.91 -0.30 1.95
C PHE A 58 15.51 0.30 3.23
N GLY A 59 16.39 1.30 3.10
CA GLY A 59 16.93 2.04 4.24
C GLY A 59 15.89 2.78 5.10
N ARG A 60 14.65 2.94 4.61
CA ARG A 60 13.54 3.50 5.38
C ARG A 60 12.90 2.49 6.35
N TYR A 61 13.23 1.20 6.20
CA TYR A 61 12.60 0.10 6.92
C TYR A 61 13.68 -0.74 7.61
N PRO A 62 14.09 -0.38 8.85
CA PRO A 62 15.14 -1.12 9.60
C PRO A 62 14.83 -2.61 9.80
N PHE A 63 13.57 -3.02 9.69
CA PHE A 63 13.14 -4.42 9.77
C PHE A 63 13.33 -5.18 8.44
N PHE A 64 13.77 -4.50 7.36
CA PHE A 64 13.93 -5.12 6.04
C PHE A 64 15.26 -5.87 5.96
N ASP A 65 15.27 -7.04 6.58
CA ASP A 65 16.41 -7.93 6.68
C ASP A 65 16.47 -8.97 5.55
N GLN A 66 17.40 -9.92 5.64
CA GLN A 66 17.57 -10.98 4.66
C GLN A 66 16.29 -11.84 4.51
N ASN A 67 15.52 -12.04 5.60
CA ASN A 67 14.28 -12.79 5.53
C ASN A 67 13.25 -12.10 4.65
N TYR A 68 13.15 -10.77 4.71
CA TYR A 68 12.29 -10.02 3.77
C TYR A 68 12.77 -10.16 2.34
N ILE A 69 14.08 -10.01 2.08
CA ILE A 69 14.67 -10.16 0.76
C ILE A 69 14.36 -11.54 0.17
N ASP A 70 14.41 -12.58 0.98
CA ASP A 70 14.18 -13.96 0.54
C ASP A 70 12.70 -14.30 0.31
N ASN A 71 11.78 -13.52 0.86
CA ASN A 71 10.35 -13.80 0.81
C ASN A 71 9.63 -13.33 -0.45
N ALA A 72 10.22 -12.40 -1.22
CA ALA A 72 9.63 -11.85 -2.43
C ALA A 72 10.70 -11.35 -3.42
N ASP A 73 10.31 -11.14 -4.67
CA ASP A 73 11.05 -10.34 -5.63
C ASP A 73 10.58 -8.88 -5.50
N TRP A 74 11.49 -8.01 -5.09
CA TRP A 74 11.16 -6.64 -4.71
C TRP A 74 11.41 -5.65 -5.83
N PHE A 75 10.44 -4.77 -6.08
CA PHE A 75 10.45 -3.73 -7.09
C PHE A 75 10.15 -2.36 -6.47
N PRO A 76 11.06 -1.84 -5.63
CA PRO A 76 10.92 -0.49 -5.10
C PRO A 76 11.13 0.54 -6.21
N THR A 77 10.23 1.51 -6.31
CA THR A 77 10.25 2.54 -7.37
C THR A 77 10.70 3.89 -6.85
N MET A 78 9.80 4.59 -6.16
CA MET A 78 10.07 5.89 -5.55
C MET A 78 9.25 6.05 -4.28
N THR A 79 9.86 6.58 -3.23
CA THR A 79 9.17 7.07 -2.04
C THR A 79 9.59 8.49 -1.72
N ALA A 80 8.63 9.35 -1.45
CA ALA A 80 8.84 10.74 -1.05
C ALA A 80 8.30 10.95 0.36
N ARG A 81 9.11 11.48 1.29
CA ARG A 81 8.70 11.77 2.66
C ARG A 81 9.09 13.18 3.05
N ALA A 82 8.15 13.93 3.62
CA ALA A 82 8.41 15.21 4.23
C ALA A 82 8.08 15.16 5.73
N LEU A 83 8.70 16.05 6.50
CA LEU A 83 8.29 16.31 7.87
C LEU A 83 6.89 16.93 7.88
N PRO A 84 6.16 16.86 9.02
CA PRO A 84 4.90 17.57 9.17
C PRO A 84 5.05 19.04 8.79
N GLY A 85 4.18 19.53 7.92
CA GLY A 85 4.31 20.85 7.32
C GLY A 85 3.00 21.46 6.84
N GLY A 86 3.11 22.45 5.97
CA GLY A 86 1.95 23.05 5.30
C GLY A 86 1.39 22.21 4.18
N VAL A 87 0.36 22.70 3.53
CA VAL A 87 -0.31 22.07 2.40
C VAL A 87 0.67 21.89 1.24
N VAL A 88 0.64 20.74 0.59
CA VAL A 88 1.51 20.45 -0.56
C VAL A 88 1.04 21.25 -1.77
N SER A 89 1.97 21.82 -2.53
CA SER A 89 1.63 22.46 -3.80
C SER A 89 1.13 21.40 -4.81
N LYS A 90 0.16 21.81 -5.64
CA LYS A 90 -0.39 20.91 -6.66
C LYS A 90 0.67 20.45 -7.65
N GLU A 91 1.58 21.34 -8.01
CA GLU A 91 2.68 21.07 -8.94
C GLU A 91 3.63 19.99 -8.38
N ALA A 92 3.99 20.07 -7.09
CA ALA A 92 4.83 19.08 -6.44
C ALA A 92 4.14 17.71 -6.37
N TYR A 93 2.86 17.69 -5.99
CA TYR A 93 2.06 16.48 -5.96
C TYR A 93 1.99 15.81 -7.34
N GLU A 94 1.60 16.56 -8.37
CA GLU A 94 1.47 16.02 -9.73
C GLU A 94 2.80 15.52 -10.28
N ALA A 95 3.90 16.23 -10.06
CA ALA A 95 5.23 15.81 -10.50
C ALA A 95 5.63 14.46 -9.86
N MET A 96 5.47 14.33 -8.53
CA MET A 96 5.79 13.10 -7.82
C MET A 96 4.88 11.93 -8.24
N VAL A 97 3.58 12.16 -8.37
CA VAL A 97 2.62 11.11 -8.77
C VAL A 97 2.91 10.62 -10.20
N LEU A 98 3.15 11.53 -11.14
CA LEU A 98 3.49 11.17 -12.52
C LEU A 98 4.78 10.35 -12.58
N GLN A 99 5.81 10.75 -11.83
CA GLN A 99 7.07 10.02 -11.77
C GLN A 99 6.89 8.62 -11.18
N ILE A 100 6.14 8.48 -10.09
CA ILE A 100 5.81 7.18 -9.50
C ILE A 100 5.09 6.29 -10.50
N ILE A 101 4.11 6.83 -11.22
CA ILE A 101 3.36 6.09 -12.24
C ILE A 101 4.28 5.55 -13.33
N GLU A 102 5.16 6.39 -13.87
CA GLU A 102 6.08 5.97 -14.94
C GLU A 102 7.08 4.90 -14.45
N LEU A 103 7.61 5.05 -13.25
CA LEU A 103 8.49 4.04 -12.66
C LEU A 103 7.74 2.74 -12.37
N THR A 104 6.51 2.81 -11.88
CA THR A 104 5.70 1.63 -11.57
C THR A 104 5.34 0.84 -12.82
N LYS A 105 5.05 1.50 -13.95
CA LYS A 105 4.81 0.84 -15.24
C LYS A 105 5.96 -0.06 -15.67
N GLN A 106 7.21 0.33 -15.35
CA GLN A 106 8.41 -0.43 -15.73
C GLN A 106 8.59 -1.71 -14.91
N THR A 107 7.89 -1.85 -13.78
CA THR A 107 8.01 -3.02 -12.89
C THR A 107 6.94 -4.08 -13.11
N LEU A 108 5.97 -3.80 -13.95
CA LEU A 108 4.83 -4.72 -14.16
C LEU A 108 5.24 -6.04 -14.83
N PRO A 109 4.50 -7.14 -14.57
CA PRO A 109 3.38 -7.24 -13.65
C PRO A 109 3.81 -7.33 -12.20
N LEU A 110 2.95 -6.90 -11.24
CA LEU A 110 3.13 -7.04 -9.81
C LEU A 110 2.01 -7.89 -9.20
N ASP A 111 2.35 -8.75 -8.24
CA ASP A 111 1.38 -9.50 -7.43
C ASP A 111 0.88 -8.66 -6.27
N GLY A 112 1.76 -7.86 -5.67
CA GLY A 112 1.46 -6.96 -4.58
C GLY A 112 2.14 -5.60 -4.70
N LEU A 113 1.58 -4.60 -4.04
CA LEU A 113 2.15 -3.27 -3.89
C LEU A 113 2.02 -2.81 -2.44
N PHE A 114 3.13 -2.43 -1.82
CA PHE A 114 3.13 -1.67 -0.58
C PHE A 114 3.11 -0.18 -0.94
N LEU A 115 1.99 0.48 -0.59
CA LEU A 115 1.80 1.91 -0.78
C LEU A 115 2.07 2.62 0.55
N ASP A 116 3.25 3.24 0.65
CA ASP A 116 3.70 3.95 1.85
C ASP A 116 3.19 5.39 1.85
N ILE A 117 2.06 5.61 2.51
CA ILE A 117 1.43 6.93 2.66
C ILE A 117 1.39 7.33 4.13
N HIS A 118 1.01 8.58 4.41
CA HIS A 118 0.77 9.06 5.77
C HIS A 118 -0.70 8.96 6.19
N GLY A 119 -1.63 9.19 5.28
CA GLY A 119 -3.07 9.25 5.57
C GLY A 119 -3.60 10.65 5.88
N ALA A 120 -2.72 11.65 5.94
CA ALA A 120 -3.08 13.02 6.30
C ALA A 120 -2.44 14.08 5.38
N MET A 121 -2.23 13.73 4.11
CA MET A 121 -1.72 14.66 3.11
C MET A 121 -2.84 15.60 2.65
N ASN A 122 -2.56 16.91 2.61
CA ASN A 122 -3.38 17.91 1.97
C ASN A 122 -2.63 18.51 0.78
N VAL A 123 -3.34 18.71 -0.33
CA VAL A 123 -2.82 19.33 -1.56
C VAL A 123 -3.70 20.50 -1.94
N ILE A 124 -3.11 21.61 -2.36
CA ILE A 124 -3.85 22.80 -2.77
C ILE A 124 -4.86 22.46 -3.87
N GLY A 125 -6.14 22.74 -3.60
CA GLY A 125 -7.23 22.53 -4.55
C GLY A 125 -7.65 21.09 -4.75
N MET A 126 -7.30 20.17 -3.83
CA MET A 126 -7.74 18.78 -3.84
C MET A 126 -8.40 18.40 -2.51
N ASP A 127 -9.51 17.70 -2.58
CA ASP A 127 -10.25 17.24 -1.40
C ASP A 127 -9.72 15.90 -0.86
N ASP A 128 -9.23 15.01 -1.75
CA ASP A 128 -8.76 13.67 -1.40
C ASP A 128 -7.51 13.28 -2.23
N PRO A 129 -6.34 13.86 -1.90
CA PRO A 129 -5.13 13.59 -2.68
C PRO A 129 -4.62 12.15 -2.54
N GLU A 130 -4.83 11.48 -1.40
CA GLU A 130 -4.41 10.09 -1.22
C GLU A 130 -5.37 9.13 -1.90
N GLY A 131 -6.67 9.46 -1.98
CA GLY A 131 -7.63 8.75 -2.82
C GLY A 131 -7.33 8.89 -4.31
N ASP A 132 -7.01 10.09 -4.80
CA ASP A 132 -6.57 10.31 -6.18
C ASP A 132 -5.30 9.50 -6.49
N PHE A 133 -4.32 9.56 -5.62
CA PHE A 133 -3.06 8.85 -5.80
C PHE A 133 -3.27 7.33 -5.93
N ILE A 134 -4.01 6.71 -5.01
CA ILE A 134 -4.24 5.26 -5.06
C ILE A 134 -5.10 4.86 -6.26
N GLU A 135 -6.06 5.68 -6.67
CA GLU A 135 -6.87 5.42 -7.85
C GLU A 135 -6.02 5.41 -9.12
N ARG A 136 -5.14 6.39 -9.29
CA ARG A 136 -4.19 6.47 -10.41
C ARG A 136 -3.21 5.31 -10.42
N ILE A 137 -2.69 4.90 -9.26
CA ILE A 137 -1.85 3.70 -9.12
C ILE A 137 -2.64 2.46 -9.51
N ARG A 138 -3.88 2.31 -9.04
CA ARG A 138 -4.75 1.18 -9.37
C ARG A 138 -5.02 1.07 -10.87
N ALA A 139 -5.19 2.19 -11.56
CA ALA A 139 -5.35 2.22 -13.01
C ALA A 139 -4.14 1.65 -13.75
N VAL A 140 -2.93 1.80 -13.19
CA VAL A 140 -1.68 1.30 -13.78
C VAL A 140 -1.45 -0.17 -13.49
N ILE A 141 -1.57 -0.58 -12.22
CA ILE A 141 -1.24 -1.96 -11.81
C ILE A 141 -2.38 -2.96 -12.01
N GLY A 142 -3.59 -2.47 -12.31
CA GLY A 142 -4.78 -3.30 -12.51
C GLY A 142 -5.39 -3.83 -11.21
N ASN A 143 -6.51 -4.56 -11.37
CA ASN A 143 -7.33 -5.01 -10.24
C ASN A 143 -6.83 -6.31 -9.59
N LYS A 144 -5.87 -7.03 -10.16
CA LYS A 144 -5.38 -8.30 -9.59
C LYS A 144 -4.36 -8.08 -8.48
N THR A 145 -3.51 -7.07 -8.62
CA THR A 145 -2.47 -6.72 -7.64
C THR A 145 -3.08 -6.35 -6.30
N ILE A 146 -2.57 -6.92 -5.21
CA ILE A 146 -2.99 -6.59 -3.83
C ILE A 146 -2.28 -5.33 -3.39
N ILE A 147 -3.02 -4.28 -3.01
CA ILE A 147 -2.44 -3.07 -2.40
C ILE A 147 -2.54 -3.17 -0.88
N SER A 148 -1.39 -3.10 -0.22
CA SER A 148 -1.28 -2.95 1.23
C SER A 148 -0.74 -1.57 1.56
N THR A 149 -1.34 -0.90 2.54
CA THR A 149 -0.89 0.42 3.00
C THR A 149 -0.83 0.50 4.51
N SER A 150 0.01 1.41 5.00
CA SER A 150 0.11 1.76 6.42
C SER A 150 0.03 3.26 6.57
N MET A 151 -0.72 3.74 7.55
CA MET A 151 -0.95 5.16 7.75
C MET A 151 -1.00 5.54 9.22
N ASP A 152 -0.97 6.83 9.47
CA ASP A 152 -1.21 7.43 10.77
C ASP A 152 -2.70 7.34 11.15
N SER A 153 -2.97 7.30 12.44
CA SER A 153 -4.34 7.37 12.99
C SER A 153 -4.99 8.75 12.87
N HIS A 154 -4.21 9.80 12.59
CA HIS A 154 -4.73 11.15 12.33
C HIS A 154 -5.28 11.32 10.92
N GLY A 155 -5.06 10.37 10.03
CA GLY A 155 -5.54 10.41 8.67
C GLY A 155 -7.04 10.13 8.55
N ASN A 156 -7.66 10.73 7.54
CA ASN A 156 -9.00 10.36 7.12
C ASN A 156 -8.94 9.31 6.01
N VAL A 157 -9.47 8.14 6.29
CA VAL A 157 -9.66 7.13 5.26
C VAL A 157 -10.89 7.49 4.45
N SER A 158 -10.68 8.04 3.25
CA SER A 158 -11.76 8.34 2.31
C SER A 158 -12.39 7.05 1.76
N GLU A 159 -13.59 7.17 1.19
CA GLU A 159 -14.24 6.06 0.49
C GLU A 159 -13.35 5.55 -0.66
N THR A 160 -12.72 6.45 -1.40
CA THR A 160 -11.82 6.12 -2.51
C THR A 160 -10.60 5.35 -2.02
N LEU A 161 -9.94 5.83 -0.95
CA LEU A 161 -8.80 5.13 -0.36
C LEU A 161 -9.19 3.75 0.16
N ALA A 162 -10.34 3.64 0.86
CA ALA A 162 -10.86 2.36 1.33
C ALA A 162 -11.21 1.40 0.18
N LYS A 163 -11.79 1.92 -0.90
CA LYS A 163 -12.18 1.14 -2.09
C LYS A 163 -10.98 0.49 -2.77
N TYR A 164 -9.91 1.25 -2.99
CA TYR A 164 -8.77 0.80 -3.80
C TYR A 164 -7.66 0.13 -2.99
N SER A 165 -7.57 0.35 -1.67
CA SER A 165 -6.71 -0.44 -0.78
C SER A 165 -7.31 -1.81 -0.51
N ASP A 166 -6.48 -2.85 -0.44
CA ASP A 166 -6.94 -4.20 -0.09
C ASP A 166 -6.62 -4.52 1.38
N ILE A 167 -5.52 -3.98 1.91
CA ILE A 167 -5.07 -4.12 3.30
C ILE A 167 -4.71 -2.74 3.81
N ILE A 168 -5.23 -2.36 4.97
CA ILE A 168 -4.90 -1.10 5.64
C ILE A 168 -4.44 -1.43 7.06
N THR A 169 -3.28 -0.93 7.44
CA THR A 169 -2.81 -0.90 8.83
C THR A 169 -2.69 0.54 9.30
N CYS A 170 -2.82 0.74 10.59
CA CYS A 170 -2.74 2.06 11.21
C CYS A 170 -1.86 2.01 12.45
N TYR A 171 -1.25 3.12 12.82
CA TYR A 171 -0.59 3.27 14.12
C TYR A 171 -1.63 3.05 15.22
N ARG A 172 -1.20 2.37 16.29
CA ARG A 172 -2.07 2.01 17.43
C ARG A 172 -1.75 2.82 18.68
N LYS A 173 -0.66 3.56 18.65
CA LYS A 173 -0.15 4.32 19.80
C LYS A 173 -0.09 5.81 19.53
N ALA A 174 -0.45 6.59 20.52
CA ALA A 174 -0.21 8.03 20.56
C ALA A 174 0.56 8.35 21.86
N PRO A 175 1.82 8.79 21.79
CA PRO A 175 2.63 9.09 20.59
C PRO A 175 2.95 7.87 19.71
N HIS A 176 3.22 8.09 18.44
CA HIS A 176 3.40 7.09 17.38
C HIS A 176 4.73 6.32 17.49
N THR A 177 4.91 5.56 18.58
CA THR A 177 6.11 4.74 18.78
C THR A 177 6.11 3.46 17.95
N ASP A 178 5.00 3.13 17.31
CA ASP A 178 4.76 1.90 16.55
C ASP A 178 4.59 2.13 15.03
N ALA A 179 5.07 3.26 14.52
CA ALA A 179 4.97 3.58 13.09
C ALA A 179 5.65 2.51 12.20
N LEU A 180 6.88 2.10 12.56
CA LEU A 180 7.61 1.06 11.84
C LEU A 180 6.96 -0.31 11.98
N GLU A 181 6.49 -0.67 13.18
CA GLU A 181 5.75 -1.92 13.43
C GLU A 181 4.48 -2.00 12.57
N SER A 182 3.80 -0.86 12.37
CA SER A 182 2.60 -0.80 11.54
C SER A 182 2.90 -1.01 10.05
N LYS A 183 4.01 -0.47 9.56
CA LYS A 183 4.51 -0.70 8.20
C LYS A 183 4.95 -2.15 8.01
N GLN A 184 5.67 -2.69 8.99
CA GLN A 184 6.04 -4.10 9.00
C GLN A 184 4.79 -4.99 8.93
N ARG A 185 3.79 -4.75 9.76
CA ARG A 185 2.53 -5.49 9.76
C ARG A 185 1.78 -5.40 8.42
N ALA A 186 1.85 -4.26 7.73
CA ALA A 186 1.28 -4.11 6.39
C ALA A 186 1.98 -5.03 5.37
N LEU A 187 3.30 -5.08 5.40
CA LEU A 187 4.11 -5.92 4.54
C LEU A 187 3.94 -7.40 4.86
N ASP A 188 3.95 -7.79 6.14
CA ASP A 188 3.74 -9.17 6.58
C ASP A 188 2.39 -9.71 6.12
N ASN A 189 1.33 -8.91 6.28
CA ASN A 189 -0.01 -9.26 5.81
C ASN A 189 -0.05 -9.42 4.28
N LEU A 190 0.65 -8.58 3.53
CA LEU A 190 0.74 -8.66 2.08
C LEU A 190 1.43 -9.95 1.65
N ILE A 191 2.61 -10.23 2.21
CA ILE A 191 3.39 -11.44 1.93
C ILE A 191 2.60 -12.71 2.28
N ASP A 192 1.98 -12.74 3.48
CA ASP A 192 1.16 -13.90 3.89
C ASP A 192 0.02 -14.17 2.91
N ARG A 193 -0.71 -13.14 2.48
CA ARG A 193 -1.82 -13.32 1.54
C ARG A 193 -1.37 -13.80 0.18
N LEU A 194 -0.24 -13.30 -0.31
CA LEU A 194 0.32 -13.73 -1.60
C LEU A 194 0.81 -15.19 -1.53
N LYS A 195 1.60 -15.53 -0.50
CA LYS A 195 2.17 -16.88 -0.34
C LYS A 195 1.13 -17.95 -0.01
N SER A 196 0.13 -17.61 0.81
CA SER A 196 -0.94 -18.54 1.17
C SER A 196 -1.99 -18.72 0.08
N GLY A 197 -1.96 -17.91 -0.98
CA GLY A 197 -2.97 -17.94 -2.04
C GLY A 197 -4.34 -17.41 -1.62
N LYS A 198 -4.45 -16.74 -0.44
CA LYS A 198 -5.70 -16.15 0.04
C LYS A 198 -6.20 -15.02 -0.86
N GLY A 199 -5.31 -14.40 -1.65
CA GLY A 199 -5.64 -13.31 -2.55
C GLY A 199 -6.21 -12.09 -1.82
N LYS A 200 -7.05 -11.30 -2.50
CA LYS A 200 -7.70 -10.12 -1.91
C LYS A 200 -8.69 -10.50 -0.82
N PRO A 201 -8.88 -9.65 0.21
CA PRO A 201 -9.97 -9.81 1.16
C PRO A 201 -11.32 -9.91 0.43
N LYS A 202 -12.13 -10.90 0.80
CA LYS A 202 -13.45 -11.10 0.17
C LYS A 202 -14.43 -9.98 0.52
N TYR A 203 -14.30 -9.43 1.71
CA TYR A 203 -15.13 -8.34 2.22
C TYR A 203 -14.26 -7.26 2.86
N LYS A 204 -14.69 -6.02 2.72
CA LYS A 204 -14.18 -4.84 3.43
C LYS A 204 -15.37 -4.09 4.00
N ALA A 205 -15.22 -3.55 5.19
CA ALA A 205 -16.15 -2.60 5.77
C ALA A 205 -15.46 -1.24 5.88
N TRP A 206 -16.15 -0.19 5.48
CA TRP A 206 -15.76 1.20 5.72
C TRP A 206 -16.90 1.89 6.43
N ILE A 207 -16.63 2.41 7.61
CA ILE A 207 -17.64 3.02 8.48
C ILE A 207 -17.15 4.42 8.83
N PRO A 208 -17.74 5.48 8.24
CA PRO A 208 -17.43 6.84 8.63
C PRO A 208 -17.97 7.10 10.04
N VAL A 209 -17.07 7.50 10.94
CA VAL A 209 -17.43 7.82 12.33
C VAL A 209 -17.30 9.32 12.52
N PRO A 210 -18.39 10.07 12.75
CA PRO A 210 -18.37 11.52 12.86
C PRO A 210 -17.89 11.96 14.26
N ILE A 211 -16.64 11.59 14.60
CA ILE A 211 -16.00 11.97 15.86
C ILE A 211 -14.76 12.79 15.53
N LEU A 212 -14.64 13.95 16.17
CA LEU A 212 -13.45 14.78 16.15
C LEU A 212 -12.97 14.97 17.59
N LEU A 213 -11.79 14.46 17.91
CA LEU A 213 -11.15 14.61 19.21
C LEU A 213 -9.85 15.39 19.08
N PRO A 214 -9.54 16.30 20.03
CA PRO A 214 -8.23 16.92 20.09
C PRO A 214 -7.14 15.86 20.29
N GLY A 215 -5.96 16.05 19.69
CA GLY A 215 -4.86 15.08 19.76
C GLY A 215 -4.42 14.74 21.18
N GLU A 216 -4.46 15.70 22.09
CA GLU A 216 -4.13 15.51 23.51
C GLU A 216 -5.10 14.55 24.25
N GLN A 217 -6.30 14.33 23.71
CA GLN A 217 -7.27 13.39 24.27
C GLN A 217 -7.13 11.97 23.72
N THR A 218 -6.23 11.76 22.77
CA THR A 218 -6.02 10.46 22.11
C THR A 218 -4.81 9.69 22.64
N SER A 219 -4.15 10.18 23.70
CA SER A 219 -2.96 9.54 24.26
C SER A 219 -3.25 8.12 24.75
N THR A 220 -2.47 7.16 24.27
CA THR A 220 -2.51 5.76 24.75
C THR A 220 -1.65 5.53 26.00
N ARG A 221 -1.08 6.60 26.60
CA ARG A 221 -0.31 6.52 27.87
C ARG A 221 -1.20 6.75 29.09
N VAL A 222 -2.38 7.31 28.91
CA VAL A 222 -3.35 7.64 29.98
C VAL A 222 -4.74 7.10 29.62
N GLU A 223 -5.59 6.95 30.62
CA GLU A 223 -6.95 6.52 30.41
C GLU A 223 -7.81 7.61 29.69
N PRO A 224 -8.78 7.22 28.86
CA PRO A 224 -9.21 5.84 28.55
C PRO A 224 -8.35 5.14 27.47
N GLY A 225 -7.54 5.86 26.72
CA GLY A 225 -6.78 5.33 25.59
C GLY A 225 -5.77 4.24 25.97
N LYS A 226 -5.31 4.21 27.23
CA LYS A 226 -4.39 3.18 27.73
C LYS A 226 -5.02 1.80 27.81
N SER A 227 -6.32 1.74 28.11
CA SER A 227 -7.05 0.48 28.27
C SER A 227 -7.68 -0.03 26.98
N LEU A 228 -7.67 0.77 25.90
CA LEU A 228 -8.20 0.40 24.58
C LEU A 228 -7.09 -0.18 23.69
#